data_a8b0b38d5cfe96be7faef2c5bfaddb58
#
_entry.id   a8b0b38d5cfe96be7faef2c5bfaddb58
#
_cell.length_a   1.000
_cell.length_b   1.000
_cell.length_c   1.000
_cell.angle_alpha   90.00
_cell.angle_beta   90.00
_cell.angle_gamma   90.00
#
_symmetry.space_group_name_H-M   'P 1'
#
loop_
_entity.id
_entity.type
_entity.pdbx_description
1 polymer ?
#
loop_
_entity_poly.entity_id
_entity_poly.type
_entity_poly.pdbx_seq_one_letter_code
_entity_poly.pdbx_strand_id
1 'polypeptide(L)'
;MIFQPHRFTRTQDLFNEFTDVLKSVDTLFLLDIYSAGEEPIQGIDSLSIKQSLLNSGFKNVLQCDISDQLLEEITQGIEEDTVFVFQGAGDISSVSNKVKSRYF
;
A
#
# COMPACT_ATOMS: atom_id res chain seq x y z
N MET A 1 -5.91 5.00 0.13
CA MET A 1 -5.60 3.77 -0.66
C MET A 1 -4.76 2.84 0.19
N ILE A 2 -5.05 1.58 0.10
CA ILE A 2 -4.24 0.52 0.71
C ILE A 2 -3.61 -0.24 -0.46
N PHE A 3 -2.29 -0.20 -0.58
CA PHE A 3 -1.58 -0.73 -1.75
C PHE A 3 -0.55 -1.77 -1.34
N GLN A 4 -0.60 -2.93 -2.00
CA GLN A 4 0.41 -3.98 -1.89
C GLN A 4 1.03 -4.20 -3.26
N PRO A 5 2.31 -3.81 -3.47
CA PRO A 5 2.99 -4.09 -4.72
C PRO A 5 3.10 -5.60 -4.96
N HIS A 6 3.00 -6.02 -6.21
CA HIS A 6 3.04 -7.42 -6.59
C HIS A 6 4.31 -7.70 -7.37
N ARG A 7 5.16 -8.56 -6.81
CA ARG A 7 6.47 -8.99 -7.34
C ARG A 7 7.53 -7.88 -7.34
N PHE A 8 8.75 -8.28 -7.09
CA PHE A 8 9.90 -7.37 -7.09
C PHE A 8 10.27 -6.89 -8.51
N THR A 9 10.24 -7.78 -9.49
CA THR A 9 10.54 -7.43 -10.89
C THR A 9 9.56 -6.40 -11.43
N ARG A 10 8.27 -6.59 -11.19
CA ARG A 10 7.25 -5.64 -11.63
C ARG A 10 7.40 -4.29 -10.94
N THR A 11 7.69 -4.31 -9.64
CA THR A 11 7.90 -3.07 -8.87
C THR A 11 9.12 -2.33 -9.39
N GLN A 12 10.21 -3.02 -9.72
CA GLN A 12 11.39 -2.42 -10.30
C GLN A 12 11.11 -1.78 -11.65
N ASP A 13 10.41 -2.51 -12.54
CA ASP A 13 10.14 -2.05 -13.90
C ASP A 13 9.21 -0.83 -13.93
N LEU A 14 8.26 -0.76 -12.98
CA LEU A 14 7.22 0.27 -12.94
C LEU A 14 7.41 1.27 -11.80
N PHE A 15 8.58 1.31 -11.19
CA PHE A 15 8.83 2.06 -9.95
C PHE A 15 8.43 3.54 -10.08
N ASN A 16 8.87 4.22 -11.13
CA ASN A 16 8.56 5.63 -11.34
C ASN A 16 7.08 5.85 -11.62
N GLU A 17 6.47 4.97 -12.39
CA GLU A 17 5.03 5.06 -12.72
C GLU A 17 4.18 4.83 -11.48
N PHE A 18 4.55 3.86 -10.62
CA PHE A 18 3.86 3.62 -9.36
C PHE A 18 3.95 4.84 -8.45
N THR A 19 5.13 5.43 -8.29
CA THR A 19 5.28 6.59 -7.42
C THR A 19 4.49 7.78 -7.94
N ASP A 20 4.42 7.99 -9.24
CA ASP A 20 3.63 9.07 -9.83
C ASP A 20 2.12 8.87 -9.60
N VAL A 21 1.62 7.67 -9.77
CA VAL A 21 0.21 7.35 -9.53
C VAL A 21 -0.14 7.46 -8.05
N LEU A 22 0.72 6.95 -7.17
CA LEU A 22 0.47 6.93 -5.74
C LEU A 22 0.42 8.34 -5.11
N LYS A 23 1.03 9.32 -5.73
CA LYS A 23 0.95 10.72 -5.28
C LYS A 23 -0.46 11.32 -5.41
N SER A 24 -1.32 10.72 -6.20
CA SER A 24 -2.67 11.25 -6.46
C SER A 24 -3.69 10.89 -5.40
N VAL A 25 -3.35 10.01 -4.46
CA VAL A 25 -4.26 9.63 -3.37
C VAL A 25 -4.08 10.55 -2.16
N ASP A 26 -5.12 10.64 -1.32
CA ASP A 26 -5.09 11.48 -0.12
C ASP A 26 -4.21 10.87 0.98
N THR A 27 -4.39 9.60 1.25
CA THR A 27 -3.61 8.85 2.23
C THR A 27 -3.27 7.48 1.66
N LEU A 28 -2.03 7.07 1.82
CA LEU A 28 -1.53 5.78 1.34
C LEU A 28 -1.08 4.91 2.51
N PHE A 29 -1.70 3.73 2.63
CA PHE A 29 -1.19 2.65 3.47
C PHE A 29 -0.43 1.69 2.57
N LEU A 30 0.87 1.60 2.78
CA LEU A 30 1.77 0.85 1.91
C LEU A 30 2.20 -0.45 2.59
N LEU A 31 1.82 -1.56 1.99
CA LEU A 31 2.21 -2.90 2.46
C LEU A 31 3.50 -3.35 1.79
N ASP A 32 4.15 -4.35 2.38
CA ASP A 32 5.34 -4.95 1.78
C ASP A 32 5.01 -5.61 0.45
N ILE A 33 6.02 -5.71 -0.41
CA ILE A 33 5.89 -6.34 -1.71
C ILE A 33 5.49 -7.81 -1.53
N TYR A 34 4.44 -8.23 -2.23
CA TYR A 34 4.08 -9.64 -2.33
C TYR A 34 4.99 -10.30 -3.35
N SER A 35 5.86 -11.19 -2.85
CA SER A 35 6.95 -11.75 -3.66
C SER A 35 6.48 -12.69 -4.77
N ALA A 36 5.36 -13.41 -4.56
CA ALA A 36 4.85 -14.42 -5.48
C ALA A 36 5.92 -15.47 -5.88
N GLY A 37 6.80 -15.82 -4.90
CA GLY A 37 7.87 -16.79 -5.11
C GLY A 37 9.16 -16.22 -5.68
N GLU A 38 9.22 -14.92 -5.95
CA GLU A 38 10.44 -14.28 -6.42
C GLU A 38 11.45 -14.04 -5.28
N GLU A 39 12.73 -14.01 -5.63
CA GLU A 39 13.77 -13.57 -4.71
C GLU A 39 13.72 -12.05 -4.55
N PRO A 40 14.00 -11.51 -3.36
CA PRO A 40 14.09 -10.07 -3.17
C PRO A 40 15.16 -9.44 -4.05
N ILE A 41 14.85 -8.23 -4.54
CA ILE A 41 15.80 -7.42 -5.31
C ILE A 41 16.28 -6.30 -4.40
N GLN A 42 17.60 -6.18 -4.23
CA GLN A 42 18.19 -5.15 -3.38
C GLN A 42 17.77 -3.76 -3.85
N GLY A 43 17.30 -2.93 -2.94
CA GLY A 43 16.84 -1.58 -3.23
C GLY A 43 15.41 -1.50 -3.74
N ILE A 44 14.74 -2.63 -3.93
CA ILE A 44 13.34 -2.69 -4.35
C ILE A 44 12.50 -3.27 -3.22
N ASP A 45 11.91 -2.39 -2.43
CA ASP A 45 11.06 -2.74 -1.31
C ASP A 45 10.06 -1.61 -1.04
N SER A 46 9.15 -1.81 -0.09
CA SER A 46 8.16 -0.78 0.25
C SER A 46 8.82 0.45 0.87
N LEU A 47 9.92 0.29 1.59
CA LEU A 47 10.66 1.42 2.13
C LEU A 47 11.21 2.32 1.01
N SER A 48 11.72 1.75 -0.07
CA SER A 48 12.20 2.50 -1.24
C SER A 48 11.07 3.30 -1.89
N ILE A 49 9.89 2.72 -2.00
CA ILE A 49 8.70 3.41 -2.52
C ILE A 49 8.33 4.59 -1.61
N LYS A 50 8.29 4.36 -0.30
CA LYS A 50 8.01 5.40 0.69
C LYS A 50 9.00 6.54 0.60
N GLN A 51 10.29 6.24 0.53
CA GLN A 51 11.35 7.24 0.40
C GLN A 51 11.19 8.09 -0.86
N SER A 52 10.88 7.45 -1.99
CA SER A 52 10.65 8.15 -3.25
C SER A 52 9.46 9.10 -3.14
N LEU A 53 8.37 8.66 -2.50
CA LEU A 53 7.18 9.51 -2.29
C LEU A 53 7.49 10.70 -1.39
N LEU A 54 8.20 10.48 -0.29
CA LEU A 54 8.60 11.55 0.63
C LEU A 54 9.51 12.57 -0.07
N ASN A 55 10.45 12.11 -0.88
CA ASN A 55 11.35 12.98 -1.65
C ASN A 55 10.60 13.81 -2.69
N SER A 56 9.46 13.32 -3.15
CA SER A 56 8.59 14.04 -4.10
C SER A 56 7.63 15.02 -3.43
N GLY A 57 7.62 15.09 -2.10
CA GLY A 57 6.73 15.96 -1.34
C GLY A 57 5.42 15.33 -0.90
N PHE A 58 5.16 14.06 -1.24
CA PHE A 58 3.98 13.33 -0.75
C PHE A 58 4.29 12.76 0.63
N LYS A 59 3.57 13.26 1.66
CA LYS A 59 3.88 12.96 3.06
C LYS A 59 2.90 12.00 3.73
N ASN A 60 1.71 11.82 3.19
CA ASN A 60 0.66 11.00 3.79
C ASN A 60 0.80 9.54 3.43
N VAL A 61 1.98 8.97 3.64
CA VAL A 61 2.29 7.58 3.38
C VAL A 61 2.71 6.88 4.68
N LEU A 62 2.03 5.77 4.97
CA LEU A 62 2.30 4.92 6.14
C LEU A 62 2.69 3.54 5.66
N GLN A 63 3.88 3.10 6.05
CA GLN A 63 4.34 1.73 5.78
C GLN A 63 3.80 0.84 6.90
N CYS A 64 3.12 -0.25 6.54
CA CYS A 64 2.45 -1.09 7.52
C CYS A 64 2.42 -2.55 7.10
N ASP A 65 2.23 -3.42 8.11
CA ASP A 65 2.02 -4.84 7.92
C ASP A 65 0.52 -5.15 7.97
N ILE A 66 0.13 -6.28 7.42
CA ILE A 66 -1.25 -6.78 7.56
C ILE A 66 -1.44 -7.26 9.00
N SER A 67 -2.16 -6.46 9.79
CA SER A 67 -2.37 -6.72 11.21
C SER A 67 -3.68 -6.08 11.69
N ASP A 68 -4.11 -6.42 12.90
CA ASP A 68 -5.25 -5.78 13.53
C ASP A 68 -5.01 -4.28 13.75
N GLN A 69 -3.76 -3.90 14.00
CA GLN A 69 -3.38 -2.49 14.12
C GLN A 69 -3.61 -1.73 12.83
N LEU A 70 -3.30 -2.32 11.68
CA LEU A 70 -3.58 -1.72 10.37
C LEU A 70 -5.07 -1.48 10.21
N LEU A 71 -5.91 -2.46 10.58
CA LEU A 71 -7.36 -2.31 10.50
C LEU A 71 -7.87 -1.17 11.37
N GLU A 72 -7.32 -1.03 12.57
CA GLU A 72 -7.68 0.07 13.47
C GLU A 72 -7.27 1.43 12.89
N GLU A 73 -6.07 1.55 12.36
CA GLU A 73 -5.58 2.79 11.75
C GLU A 73 -6.43 3.20 10.54
N ILE A 74 -6.78 2.25 9.68
CA ILE A 74 -7.64 2.50 8.53
C ILE A 74 -8.99 3.05 9.01
N THR A 75 -9.54 2.47 10.04
CA THR A 75 -10.91 2.77 10.49
C THR A 75 -11.01 4.03 11.32
N GLN A 76 -9.94 4.45 11.97
CA GLN A 76 -9.89 5.73 12.69
C GLN A 76 -10.04 6.92 11.76
N GLY A 77 -9.68 6.77 10.49
CA GLY A 77 -9.78 7.82 9.49
C GLY A 77 -11.09 7.81 8.70
N ILE A 78 -12.07 6.99 9.07
CA ILE A 78 -13.33 6.90 8.32
C ILE A 78 -14.17 8.15 8.55
N GLU A 79 -14.45 8.85 7.44
CA GLU A 79 -15.43 9.92 7.36
C GLU A 79 -16.50 9.52 6.34
N GLU A 80 -17.66 10.17 6.33
CA GLU A 80 -18.77 9.83 5.43
C GLU A 80 -18.37 9.82 3.95
N ASP A 81 -17.47 10.70 3.55
CA ASP A 81 -17.05 10.88 2.17
C ASP A 81 -15.75 10.11 1.83
N THR A 82 -15.32 9.19 2.70
CA THR A 82 -14.08 8.45 2.49
C THR A 82 -14.30 7.26 1.55
N VAL A 83 -13.46 7.17 0.52
CA VAL A 83 -13.43 6.03 -0.38
C VAL A 83 -12.18 5.21 -0.10
N PHE A 84 -12.34 3.93 0.21
CA PHE A 84 -11.25 2.99 0.41
C PHE A 84 -10.95 2.24 -0.87
N VAL A 85 -9.73 2.35 -1.37
CA VAL A 85 -9.26 1.60 -2.53
C VAL A 85 -8.22 0.59 -2.07
N PHE A 86 -8.49 -0.68 -2.30
CA PHE A 86 -7.57 -1.78 -2.02
C PHE A 86 -6.97 -2.24 -3.34
N GLN A 87 -5.69 -1.97 -3.52
CA GLN A 87 -5.00 -2.23 -4.78
C GLN A 87 -3.88 -3.24 -4.58
N GLY A 88 -3.89 -4.32 -5.35
CA GLY A 88 -2.84 -5.32 -5.34
C GLY A 88 -3.35 -6.71 -5.64
N ALA A 89 -2.43 -7.67 -5.63
CA ALA A 89 -2.73 -9.10 -5.76
C ALA A 89 -2.03 -9.83 -4.61
N GLY A 90 -2.62 -10.91 -4.13
CA GLY A 90 -2.08 -11.65 -2.98
C GLY A 90 -2.87 -11.36 -1.71
N ASP A 91 -2.18 -10.99 -0.62
CA ASP A 91 -2.81 -10.91 0.71
C ASP A 91 -3.78 -9.74 0.87
N ILE A 92 -3.74 -8.77 -0.02
CA ILE A 92 -4.56 -7.54 0.08
C ILE A 92 -6.07 -7.86 0.10
N SER A 93 -6.50 -8.92 -0.55
CA SER A 93 -7.91 -9.32 -0.57
C SER A 93 -8.41 -9.70 0.82
N SER A 94 -7.58 -10.32 1.66
CA SER A 94 -7.97 -10.65 3.02
C SER A 94 -8.14 -9.41 3.87
N VAL A 95 -7.32 -8.38 3.67
CA VAL A 95 -7.45 -7.09 4.36
C VAL A 95 -8.78 -6.42 3.97
N SER A 96 -9.08 -6.39 2.68
CA SER A 96 -10.32 -5.82 2.16
C SER A 96 -11.55 -6.51 2.77
N ASN A 97 -11.54 -7.83 2.80
CA ASN A 97 -12.64 -8.62 3.37
C ASN A 97 -12.81 -8.37 4.87
N LYS A 98 -11.72 -8.26 5.62
CA LYS A 98 -11.76 -7.97 7.05
C LYS A 98 -12.34 -6.58 7.33
N VAL A 99 -11.93 -5.58 6.56
CA VAL A 99 -12.46 -4.21 6.68
C VAL A 99 -13.95 -4.20 6.36
N LYS A 100 -14.35 -4.83 5.28
CA LYS A 100 -15.75 -4.93 4.86
C LYS A 100 -16.61 -5.60 5.93
N SER A 101 -16.13 -6.71 6.48
CA SER A 101 -16.84 -7.49 7.49
C SER A 101 -17.00 -6.74 8.81
N ARG A 102 -16.02 -5.90 9.17
CA ARG A 102 -15.97 -5.21 10.47
C ARG A 102 -16.72 -3.88 10.48
N TYR A 103 -16.80 -3.17 9.33
CA TYR A 103 -17.28 -1.79 9.26
C TYR A 103 -18.40 -1.54 8.25
N PHE A 104 -18.65 -2.50 7.40
CA PHE A 104 -19.66 -2.43 6.37
C PHE A 104 -20.54 -3.68 6.35
#